data_2b831d8ef700e84da0c579557bb96203
#
_entry.id   2b831d8ef700e84da0c579557bb96203
#
_cell.length_a   1.000
_cell.length_b   1.000
_cell.length_c   1.000
_cell.angle_alpha   90.00
_cell.angle_beta   90.00
_cell.angle_gamma   90.00
#
_symmetry.space_group_name_H-M   'P 1'
#
loop_
_entity.id
_entity.type
_entity.pdbx_description
1 polymer ?
#
loop_
_entity_poly.entity_id
_entity_poly.type
_entity_poly.pdbx_seq_one_letter_code
_entity_poly.pdbx_strand_id
1 'polypeptide(L)'
;DTVTAISFDYGQKHRIELERVESLVDYINSTFEKPIEVNGETVYATIRYRQIKLDGLSSLLNSALVTGGDEVPEGHYAEENMKATVVPNRNKIFASIVQAIALSIAEKTGEQCDIAMGIHAGDHAIYPDCRQEFRDADDHAFRLGNWGSEKVGYFTPYLEGDKFTILQDGEVLCEE
;
A
#
# COMPACT_ATOMS: atom_id res chain seq x y z
N ASP A 1 15.56 11.02 -5.01
CA ASP A 1 14.74 9.80 -5.16
C ASP A 1 13.31 10.16 -5.56
N THR A 2 12.66 9.36 -6.39
CA THR A 2 11.28 9.60 -6.81
C THR A 2 10.39 8.52 -6.21
N VAL A 3 9.35 8.94 -5.48
CA VAL A 3 8.30 8.04 -4.97
C VAL A 3 7.11 8.10 -5.89
N THR A 4 6.53 6.94 -6.23
CA THR A 4 5.25 6.85 -6.91
C THR A 4 4.22 6.24 -5.97
N ALA A 5 3.28 7.05 -5.50
CA ALA A 5 2.14 6.59 -4.72
C ALA A 5 1.08 6.00 -5.66
N ILE A 6 0.67 4.78 -5.41
CA ILE A 6 -0.32 4.06 -6.23
C ILE A 6 -1.53 3.73 -5.36
N SER A 7 -2.70 4.16 -5.80
CA SER A 7 -3.99 3.78 -5.23
C SER A 7 -4.79 2.93 -6.20
N PHE A 8 -5.65 2.08 -5.65
CA PHE A 8 -6.52 1.20 -6.44
C PHE A 8 -7.98 1.57 -6.21
N ASP A 9 -8.70 1.88 -7.30
CA ASP A 9 -10.15 1.95 -7.31
C ASP A 9 -10.68 0.61 -7.84
N TYR A 10 -11.13 -0.27 -6.94
CA TYR A 10 -11.70 -1.58 -7.27
C TYR A 10 -13.18 -1.67 -6.92
N GLY A 11 -13.85 -0.52 -6.65
CA GLY A 11 -15.23 -0.46 -6.23
C GLY A 11 -15.43 -0.63 -4.72
N GLN A 12 -14.46 -0.23 -3.91
CA GLN A 12 -14.57 -0.18 -2.44
C GLN A 12 -15.60 0.84 -1.97
N LYS A 13 -16.27 0.55 -0.83
CA LYS A 13 -17.22 1.47 -0.22
C LYS A 13 -16.56 2.76 0.29
N HIS A 14 -15.36 2.65 0.86
CA HIS A 14 -14.60 3.77 1.42
C HIS A 14 -13.82 4.54 0.34
N ARG A 15 -14.53 5.08 -0.64
CA ARG A 15 -13.90 5.82 -1.75
C ARG A 15 -13.25 7.14 -1.33
N ILE A 16 -13.57 7.65 -0.15
CA ILE A 16 -12.95 8.86 0.43
C ILE A 16 -11.42 8.71 0.54
N GLU A 17 -10.90 7.48 0.67
CA GLU A 17 -9.47 7.19 0.69
C GLU A 17 -8.76 7.74 -0.56
N LEU A 18 -9.40 7.62 -1.73
CA LEU A 18 -8.84 8.04 -3.02
C LEU A 18 -8.70 9.56 -3.11
N GLU A 19 -9.68 10.29 -2.55
CA GLU A 19 -9.66 11.76 -2.49
C GLU A 19 -8.62 12.24 -1.47
N ARG A 20 -8.53 11.56 -0.32
CA ARG A 20 -7.60 11.94 0.75
C ARG A 20 -6.15 11.71 0.37
N VAL A 21 -5.83 10.64 -0.34
CA VAL A 21 -4.45 10.38 -0.77
C VAL A 21 -3.97 11.43 -1.77
N GLU A 22 -4.83 11.89 -2.68
CA GLU A 22 -4.49 12.97 -3.62
C GLU A 22 -4.17 14.27 -2.88
N SER A 23 -5.05 14.67 -1.94
CA SER A 23 -4.83 15.84 -1.09
C SER A 23 -3.55 15.74 -0.25
N LEU A 24 -3.25 14.55 0.29
CA LEU A 24 -2.04 14.32 1.07
C LEU A 24 -0.77 14.43 0.21
N VAL A 25 -0.80 13.88 -1.00
CA VAL A 25 0.33 14.00 -1.94
C VAL A 25 0.60 15.45 -2.32
N ASP A 26 -0.46 16.22 -2.59
CA ASP A 26 -0.34 17.66 -2.89
C ASP A 26 0.21 18.43 -1.70
N TYR A 27 -0.26 18.13 -0.49
CA TYR A 27 0.25 18.72 0.74
C TYR A 27 1.74 18.42 0.94
N ILE A 28 2.15 17.16 0.85
CA ILE A 28 3.56 16.76 1.02
C ILE A 28 4.42 17.44 -0.04
N ASN A 29 4.03 17.42 -1.30
CA ASN A 29 4.81 18.04 -2.38
C ASN A 29 4.93 19.55 -2.20
N SER A 30 3.91 20.23 -1.69
CA SER A 30 3.96 21.68 -1.43
C SER A 30 4.76 22.03 -0.18
N THR A 31 4.65 21.24 0.87
CA THR A 31 5.36 21.44 2.14
C THR A 31 6.86 21.18 1.99
N PHE A 32 7.22 20.12 1.27
CA PHE A 32 8.61 19.70 1.03
C PHE A 32 9.13 20.09 -0.37
N GLU A 33 8.60 21.17 -0.95
CA GLU A 33 9.08 21.72 -2.23
C GLU A 33 10.58 22.08 -2.16
N LYS A 34 11.07 22.42 -0.97
CA LYS A 34 12.49 22.67 -0.72
C LYS A 34 13.18 21.38 -0.28
N PRO A 35 14.46 21.22 -0.67
CA PRO A 35 15.23 20.07 -0.23
C PRO A 35 15.33 20.04 1.31
N ILE A 36 15.22 18.84 1.86
CA ILE A 36 15.41 18.58 3.28
C ILE A 36 16.76 17.91 3.52
N GLU A 37 17.40 18.24 4.64
CA GLU A 37 18.64 17.59 5.05
C GLU A 37 18.30 16.36 5.90
N VAL A 38 18.67 15.18 5.40
CA VAL A 38 18.50 13.92 6.12
C VAL A 38 19.87 13.26 6.26
N ASN A 39 20.34 13.10 7.49
CA ASN A 39 21.65 12.51 7.79
C ASN A 39 22.84 13.17 7.04
N GLY A 40 22.76 14.48 6.77
CA GLY A 40 23.80 15.24 6.05
C GLY A 40 23.73 15.12 4.53
N GLU A 41 22.70 14.50 3.98
CA GLU A 41 22.41 14.46 2.56
C GLU A 41 21.19 15.34 2.24
N THR A 42 21.27 16.09 1.14
CA THR A 42 20.16 16.90 0.65
C THR A 42 19.20 16.01 -0.15
N VAL A 43 17.99 15.83 0.35
CA VAL A 43 16.97 14.98 -0.26
C VAL A 43 15.85 15.85 -0.84
N TYR A 44 15.49 15.57 -2.08
CA TYR A 44 14.31 16.13 -2.75
C TYR A 44 13.20 15.10 -2.73
N ALA A 45 12.11 15.37 -2.03
CA ALA A 45 10.95 14.50 -1.97
C ALA A 45 9.91 14.97 -3.00
N THR A 46 9.78 14.23 -4.09
CA THR A 46 8.67 14.42 -5.04
C THR A 46 7.87 13.15 -5.14
N ILE A 47 6.61 13.22 -4.75
CA ILE A 47 5.67 12.11 -4.84
C ILE A 47 4.83 12.28 -6.11
N ARG A 48 4.85 11.28 -6.98
CA ARG A 48 3.95 11.15 -8.12
C ARG A 48 2.77 10.29 -7.73
N TYR A 49 1.56 10.77 -7.92
CA TYR A 49 0.36 9.99 -7.65
C TYR A 49 -0.18 9.31 -8.92
N ARG A 50 -0.62 8.07 -8.77
CA ARG A 50 -1.30 7.29 -9.81
C ARG A 50 -2.45 6.49 -9.20
N GLN A 51 -3.63 6.63 -9.80
CA GLN A 51 -4.78 5.78 -9.48
C GLN A 51 -4.95 4.72 -10.57
N ILE A 52 -5.06 3.46 -10.15
CA ILE A 52 -5.33 2.32 -11.03
C ILE A 52 -6.78 1.88 -10.81
N LYS A 53 -7.56 1.85 -11.89
CA LYS A 53 -8.95 1.37 -11.83
C LYS A 53 -9.00 -0.11 -12.19
N LEU A 54 -9.64 -0.88 -11.32
CA LEU A 54 -9.90 -2.30 -11.50
C LEU A 54 -11.40 -2.51 -11.72
N ASP A 55 -11.89 -1.98 -12.83
CA ASP A 55 -13.31 -1.97 -13.19
C ASP A 55 -13.90 -3.39 -13.22
N GLY A 56 -15.07 -3.55 -12.62
CA GLY A 56 -15.79 -4.82 -12.57
C GLY A 56 -15.32 -5.80 -11.52
N LEU A 57 -14.17 -5.59 -10.88
CA LEU A 57 -13.65 -6.53 -9.89
C LEU A 57 -14.59 -6.67 -8.69
N SER A 58 -15.14 -5.57 -8.18
CA SER A 58 -16.05 -5.57 -7.02
C SER A 58 -17.29 -6.43 -7.23
N SER A 59 -17.82 -6.49 -8.44
CA SER A 59 -19.02 -7.28 -8.76
C SER A 59 -18.79 -8.80 -8.70
N LEU A 60 -17.53 -9.22 -8.66
CA LEU A 60 -17.11 -10.63 -8.60
C LEU A 60 -16.60 -11.02 -7.21
N LEU A 61 -16.43 -10.06 -6.31
CA LEU A 61 -15.88 -10.29 -4.97
C LEU A 61 -17.01 -10.27 -3.93
N ASN A 62 -16.93 -11.19 -2.99
CA ASN A 62 -17.82 -11.24 -1.83
C ASN A 62 -17.13 -10.65 -0.61
N SER A 63 -17.45 -9.40 -0.26
CA SER A 63 -16.96 -8.75 0.94
C SER A 63 -17.89 -7.59 1.34
N ALA A 64 -18.01 -7.33 2.63
CA ALA A 64 -18.74 -6.18 3.14
C ALA A 64 -18.10 -4.83 2.74
N LEU A 65 -16.83 -4.81 2.35
CA LEU A 65 -16.11 -3.59 1.97
C LEU A 65 -16.24 -3.21 0.48
N VAL A 66 -16.87 -4.04 -0.35
CA VAL A 66 -17.08 -3.70 -1.77
C VAL A 66 -18.49 -3.17 -2.01
N THR A 67 -18.66 -2.40 -3.08
CA THR A 67 -19.96 -1.87 -3.50
C THR A 67 -20.90 -3.03 -3.85
N GLY A 68 -22.10 -3.03 -3.25
CA GLY A 68 -23.06 -4.13 -3.38
C GLY A 68 -22.89 -5.27 -2.38
N GLY A 69 -21.85 -5.25 -1.55
CA GLY A 69 -21.69 -6.19 -0.43
C GLY A 69 -22.58 -5.85 0.76
N ASP A 70 -22.66 -6.77 1.73
CA ASP A 70 -23.43 -6.64 2.97
C ASP A 70 -23.01 -5.42 3.80
N GLU A 71 -23.76 -5.11 4.84
CA GLU A 71 -23.38 -4.05 5.80
C GLU A 71 -22.04 -4.40 6.47
N VAL A 72 -21.21 -3.36 6.68
CA VAL A 72 -19.94 -3.54 7.38
C VAL A 72 -20.24 -3.83 8.85
N PRO A 73 -19.79 -4.97 9.40
CA PRO A 73 -20.06 -5.30 10.78
C PRO A 73 -19.40 -4.31 11.73
N GLU A 74 -20.11 -3.98 12.81
CA GLU A 74 -19.56 -3.22 13.93
C GLU A 74 -18.92 -4.20 14.93
N GLY A 75 -17.80 -3.79 15.55
CA GLY A 75 -17.13 -4.59 16.57
C GLY A 75 -15.61 -4.43 16.59
N HIS A 76 -14.95 -5.20 17.43
CA HIS A 76 -13.50 -5.19 17.53
C HIS A 76 -12.87 -6.04 16.41
N TYR A 77 -11.75 -5.61 15.85
CA TYR A 77 -11.05 -6.29 14.74
C TYR A 77 -10.69 -7.77 15.00
N ALA A 78 -10.62 -8.19 16.25
CA ALA A 78 -10.36 -9.60 16.61
C ALA A 78 -11.60 -10.51 16.54
N GLU A 79 -12.79 -9.98 16.29
CA GLU A 79 -14.02 -10.74 16.28
C GLU A 79 -14.23 -11.48 14.95
N GLU A 80 -14.84 -12.65 15.01
CA GLU A 80 -15.03 -13.52 13.83
C GLU A 80 -15.92 -12.91 12.76
N ASN A 81 -16.87 -12.05 13.15
CA ASN A 81 -17.73 -11.28 12.24
C ASN A 81 -16.93 -10.34 11.33
N MET A 82 -15.76 -9.87 11.76
CA MET A 82 -14.87 -9.00 10.96
C MET A 82 -14.28 -9.71 9.74
N LYS A 83 -14.34 -11.05 9.67
CA LYS A 83 -13.95 -11.81 8.48
C LYS A 83 -14.79 -11.44 7.24
N ALA A 84 -16.01 -10.95 7.44
CA ALA A 84 -16.84 -10.44 6.34
C ALA A 84 -16.24 -9.19 5.63
N THR A 85 -15.31 -8.51 6.29
CA THR A 85 -14.59 -7.37 5.71
C THR A 85 -13.40 -7.78 4.84
N VAL A 86 -13.00 -9.05 4.85
CA VAL A 86 -11.91 -9.53 4.00
C VAL A 86 -12.32 -9.44 2.53
N VAL A 87 -11.57 -8.68 1.76
CA VAL A 87 -11.70 -8.68 0.30
C VAL A 87 -10.77 -9.76 -0.25
N PRO A 88 -11.32 -10.85 -0.83
CA PRO A 88 -10.52 -12.00 -1.21
C PRO A 88 -9.33 -11.62 -2.08
N ASN A 89 -8.12 -12.02 -1.66
CA ASN A 89 -6.86 -11.89 -2.41
C ASN A 89 -6.48 -10.45 -2.78
N ARG A 90 -7.04 -9.43 -2.11
CA ARG A 90 -6.85 -8.02 -2.45
C ARG A 90 -5.38 -7.61 -2.43
N ASN A 91 -4.66 -7.87 -1.35
CA ASN A 91 -3.26 -7.48 -1.22
C ASN A 91 -2.37 -8.20 -2.23
N LYS A 92 -2.67 -9.45 -2.58
CA LYS A 92 -1.97 -10.18 -3.66
C LYS A 92 -2.19 -9.56 -5.03
N ILE A 93 -3.43 -9.15 -5.34
CA ILE A 93 -3.76 -8.47 -6.62
C ILE A 93 -2.98 -7.16 -6.71
N PHE A 94 -3.01 -6.35 -5.66
CA PHE A 94 -2.29 -5.08 -5.62
C PHE A 94 -0.78 -5.29 -5.72
N ALA A 95 -0.22 -6.21 -4.93
CA ALA A 95 1.20 -6.54 -4.96
C ALA A 95 1.63 -6.97 -6.37
N SER A 96 0.88 -7.84 -7.03
CA SER A 96 1.21 -8.32 -8.37
C SER A 96 1.27 -7.19 -9.41
N ILE A 97 0.35 -6.23 -9.34
CA ILE A 97 0.35 -5.06 -10.22
C ILE A 97 1.55 -4.16 -9.93
N VAL A 98 1.81 -3.88 -8.64
CA VAL A 98 2.92 -3.01 -8.23
C VAL A 98 4.27 -3.68 -8.53
N GLN A 99 4.41 -5.00 -8.36
CA GLN A 99 5.58 -5.78 -8.78
C GLN A 99 5.90 -5.59 -10.26
N ALA A 100 4.88 -5.69 -11.13
CA ALA A 100 5.06 -5.49 -12.57
C ALA A 100 5.51 -4.06 -12.90
N ILE A 101 4.95 -3.06 -12.21
CA ILE A 101 5.33 -1.65 -12.37
C ILE A 101 6.76 -1.42 -11.88
N ALA A 102 7.11 -1.92 -10.68
CA ALA A 102 8.42 -1.76 -10.09
C ALA A 102 9.51 -2.41 -10.96
N LEU A 103 9.27 -3.63 -11.46
CA LEU A 103 10.17 -4.30 -12.38
C LEU A 103 10.37 -3.52 -13.67
N SER A 104 9.28 -3.00 -14.25
CA SER A 104 9.36 -2.18 -15.47
C SER A 104 10.13 -0.88 -15.26
N ILE A 105 10.04 -0.27 -14.08
CA ILE A 105 10.82 0.91 -13.71
C ILE A 105 12.30 0.52 -13.57
N ALA A 106 12.58 -0.55 -12.81
CA ALA A 106 13.94 -1.02 -12.58
C ALA A 106 14.66 -1.41 -13.86
N GLU A 107 13.97 -2.07 -14.79
CA GLU A 107 14.51 -2.40 -16.12
C GLU A 107 14.82 -1.15 -16.95
N LYS A 108 13.92 -0.15 -16.90
CA LYS A 108 14.06 1.08 -17.68
C LYS A 108 15.17 1.99 -17.15
N THR A 109 15.33 2.08 -15.83
CA THR A 109 16.29 2.96 -15.19
C THR A 109 17.65 2.29 -14.96
N GLY A 110 17.67 0.97 -14.86
CA GLY A 110 18.83 0.20 -14.42
C GLY A 110 19.05 0.19 -12.89
N GLU A 111 18.18 0.90 -12.13
CA GLU A 111 18.28 1.09 -10.69
C GLU A 111 17.34 0.12 -9.94
N GLN A 112 17.61 -0.08 -8.65
CA GLN A 112 16.69 -0.81 -7.77
C GLN A 112 15.40 -0.01 -7.59
N CYS A 113 14.28 -0.73 -7.49
CA CYS A 113 12.96 -0.16 -7.20
C CYS A 113 12.30 -0.90 -6.04
N ASP A 114 12.09 -0.22 -4.92
CA ASP A 114 11.48 -0.83 -3.75
C ASP A 114 9.97 -0.56 -3.70
N ILE A 115 9.22 -1.59 -3.30
CA ILE A 115 7.77 -1.54 -3.09
C ILE A 115 7.52 -1.28 -1.62
N ALA A 116 6.99 -0.09 -1.29
CA ALA A 116 6.57 0.23 0.06
C ALA A 116 5.12 -0.26 0.31
N MET A 117 4.92 -0.98 1.42
CA MET A 117 3.60 -1.45 1.85
C MET A 117 3.33 -1.05 3.30
N GLY A 118 2.16 -0.44 3.55
CA GLY A 118 1.71 -0.02 4.89
C GLY A 118 1.02 -1.13 5.68
N ILE A 119 1.35 -2.40 5.45
CA ILE A 119 0.84 -3.52 6.25
C ILE A 119 1.39 -3.46 7.67
N HIS A 120 0.57 -3.82 8.66
CA HIS A 120 0.94 -3.71 10.07
C HIS A 120 0.39 -4.86 10.92
N ALA A 121 1.01 -5.10 12.10
CA ALA A 121 0.69 -6.22 12.98
C ALA A 121 -0.75 -6.20 13.51
N GLY A 122 -1.35 -5.02 13.67
CA GLY A 122 -2.74 -4.88 14.13
C GLY A 122 -3.77 -5.60 13.24
N ASP A 123 -3.44 -5.83 11.98
CA ASP A 123 -4.31 -6.50 11.00
C ASP A 123 -4.05 -8.02 10.89
N HIS A 124 -2.99 -8.56 11.50
CA HIS A 124 -2.56 -9.95 11.32
C HIS A 124 -3.58 -11.01 11.76
N ALA A 125 -4.45 -10.67 12.71
CA ALA A 125 -5.46 -11.60 13.21
C ALA A 125 -6.55 -11.89 12.17
N ILE A 126 -6.96 -10.88 11.39
CA ILE A 126 -8.07 -10.95 10.43
C ILE A 126 -7.59 -11.11 8.99
N TYR A 127 -6.47 -10.46 8.65
CA TYR A 127 -5.94 -10.41 7.29
C TYR A 127 -4.62 -11.19 7.16
N PRO A 128 -4.68 -12.49 6.80
CA PRO A 128 -3.46 -13.30 6.65
C PRO A 128 -2.47 -12.73 5.63
N ASP A 129 -2.97 -11.99 4.65
CA ASP A 129 -2.19 -11.32 3.60
C ASP A 129 -1.50 -10.01 4.05
N CYS A 130 -1.58 -9.69 5.36
CA CYS A 130 -0.79 -8.64 6.00
C CYS A 130 0.43 -9.19 6.78
N ARG A 131 0.64 -10.51 6.81
CA ARG A 131 1.68 -11.17 7.58
C ARG A 131 3.01 -11.29 6.82
N GLN A 132 4.10 -11.41 7.59
CA GLN A 132 5.46 -11.63 7.05
C GLN A 132 5.52 -12.84 6.12
N GLU A 133 4.93 -13.97 6.54
CA GLU A 133 4.98 -15.21 5.78
C GLU A 133 4.31 -15.08 4.41
N PHE A 134 3.21 -14.30 4.33
CA PHE A 134 2.55 -14.02 3.06
C PHE A 134 3.47 -13.19 2.16
N ARG A 135 4.05 -12.10 2.68
CA ARG A 135 4.96 -11.25 1.93
C ARG A 135 6.16 -12.03 1.39
N ASP A 136 6.76 -12.87 2.22
CA ASP A 136 7.94 -13.67 1.83
C ASP A 136 7.58 -14.69 0.76
N ALA A 137 6.42 -15.34 0.86
CA ALA A 137 5.93 -16.27 -0.15
C ALA A 137 5.59 -15.56 -1.47
N ASP A 138 5.03 -14.36 -1.40
CA ASP A 138 4.70 -13.53 -2.56
C ASP A 138 5.97 -13.05 -3.29
N ASP A 139 6.97 -12.55 -2.56
CA ASP A 139 8.27 -12.16 -3.10
C ASP A 139 8.97 -13.37 -3.74
N HIS A 140 8.94 -14.52 -3.08
CA HIS A 140 9.53 -15.74 -3.64
C HIS A 140 8.88 -16.14 -4.97
N ALA A 141 7.56 -16.14 -5.03
CA ALA A 141 6.82 -16.44 -6.27
C ALA A 141 7.14 -15.44 -7.38
N PHE A 142 7.22 -14.14 -7.04
CA PHE A 142 7.60 -13.11 -7.99
C PHE A 142 9.01 -13.32 -8.56
N ARG A 143 9.98 -13.65 -7.69
CA ARG A 143 11.37 -13.92 -8.10
C ARG A 143 11.51 -15.15 -8.99
N LEU A 144 10.74 -16.20 -8.74
CA LEU A 144 10.72 -17.40 -9.58
C LEU A 144 10.10 -17.16 -10.96
N GLY A 145 9.16 -16.22 -11.05
CA GLY A 145 8.39 -15.97 -12.26
C GLY A 145 8.93 -14.89 -13.18
N ASN A 146 9.96 -14.12 -12.76
CA ASN A 146 10.38 -12.93 -13.50
C ASN A 146 11.89 -12.78 -13.57
N TRP A 147 12.42 -12.55 -14.77
CA TRP A 147 13.80 -12.14 -14.98
C TRP A 147 14.02 -10.71 -14.44
N GLY A 148 15.18 -10.43 -13.87
CA GLY A 148 15.51 -9.09 -13.35
C GLY A 148 14.82 -8.72 -12.02
N SER A 149 14.09 -9.65 -11.42
CA SER A 149 13.35 -9.45 -10.18
C SER A 149 14.24 -9.18 -8.95
N GLU A 150 15.55 -9.46 -9.04
CA GLU A 150 16.53 -9.11 -8.02
C GLU A 150 16.68 -7.58 -7.80
N LYS A 151 16.23 -6.80 -8.77
CA LYS A 151 16.20 -5.32 -8.68
C LYS A 151 14.95 -4.76 -7.98
N VAL A 152 14.01 -5.63 -7.60
CA VAL A 152 12.81 -5.22 -6.90
C VAL A 152 12.88 -5.71 -5.47
N GLY A 153 12.75 -4.77 -4.51
CA GLY A 153 12.72 -5.05 -3.08
C GLY A 153 11.37 -4.72 -2.46
N TYR A 154 11.25 -5.04 -1.16
CA TYR A 154 10.10 -4.66 -0.34
C TYR A 154 10.55 -3.82 0.84
N PHE A 155 9.76 -2.79 1.15
CA PHE A 155 9.89 -1.96 2.33
C PHE A 155 8.57 -1.99 3.11
N THR A 156 8.57 -2.63 4.28
CA THR A 156 7.38 -2.81 5.13
C THR A 156 7.66 -2.29 6.54
N PRO A 157 7.73 -0.95 6.71
CA PRO A 157 8.23 -0.34 7.94
C PRO A 157 7.36 -0.61 9.17
N TYR A 158 6.08 -0.94 8.99
CA TYR A 158 5.11 -1.12 10.07
C TYR A 158 4.72 -2.58 10.30
N LEU A 159 5.45 -3.53 9.72
CA LEU A 159 5.11 -4.96 9.80
C LEU A 159 4.94 -5.46 11.24
N GLU A 160 5.78 -4.98 12.17
CA GLU A 160 5.71 -5.28 13.61
C GLU A 160 5.00 -4.17 14.41
N GLY A 161 4.56 -3.10 13.75
CA GLY A 161 3.88 -1.95 14.35
C GLY A 161 2.36 -2.08 14.33
N ASP A 162 1.71 -0.99 14.68
CA ASP A 162 0.25 -0.85 14.64
C ASP A 162 -0.15 0.54 14.13
N LYS A 163 -1.44 0.83 14.13
CA LYS A 163 -1.96 2.15 13.71
C LYS A 163 -1.44 3.30 14.58
N PHE A 164 -1.13 3.05 15.84
CA PHE A 164 -0.57 4.07 16.72
C PHE A 164 0.86 4.43 16.30
N THR A 165 1.68 3.45 15.97
CA THR A 165 3.04 3.66 15.43
C THR A 165 3.00 4.48 14.15
N ILE A 166 2.08 4.14 13.23
CA ILE A 166 1.89 4.89 11.97
C ILE A 166 1.50 6.35 12.23
N LEU A 167 0.58 6.58 13.20
CA LEU A 167 0.16 7.93 13.55
C LEU A 167 1.27 8.73 14.21
N GLN A 168 2.09 8.13 15.08
CA GLN A 168 3.23 8.79 15.69
C GLN A 168 4.25 9.25 14.64
N ASP A 169 4.59 8.38 13.69
CA ASP A 169 5.51 8.74 12.60
C ASP A 169 4.91 9.81 11.68
N GLY A 170 3.59 9.83 11.52
CA GLY A 170 2.87 10.83 10.73
C GLY A 170 2.68 12.18 11.43
N GLU A 171 2.82 12.26 12.76
CA GLU A 171 2.61 13.48 13.54
C GLU A 171 3.52 14.61 13.06
N VAL A 172 4.78 14.29 12.75
CA VAL A 172 5.76 15.25 12.21
C VAL A 172 5.31 15.90 10.90
N LEU A 173 4.43 15.24 10.13
CA LEU A 173 3.87 15.76 8.87
C LEU A 173 2.66 16.66 9.10
N CYS A 174 2.09 16.68 10.30
CA CYS A 174 0.82 17.35 10.64
C CYS A 174 1.00 18.51 11.62
N GLU A 175 2.22 18.79 12.10
CA GLU A 175 2.50 19.85 13.08
C GLU A 175 2.59 21.24 12.43
N GLU A 176 1.60 21.67 11.64
CA GLU A 176 1.38 23.09 11.34
C GLU A 176 -0.11 23.45 11.42
#